data_c6d32d235994a7beec6ca72110cde40f
#
_entry.id   c6d32d235994a7beec6ca72110cde40f
#
_cell.length_a   1.000
_cell.length_b   1.000
_cell.length_c   1.000
_cell.angle_alpha   90.00
_cell.angle_beta   90.00
_cell.angle_gamma   90.00
#
_symmetry.space_group_name_H-M   'P 1'
#
loop_
_entity.id
_entity.type
_entity.pdbx_description
1 polymer ?
#
loop_
_entity_poly.entity_id
_entity_poly.type
_entity_poly.pdbx_seq_one_letter_code
_entity_poly.pdbx_strand_id
1 'polypeptide(L)'
;FHCYDSSRFFCCLNDYFPVNWLRVRNSLHSMKKTEDRFSPSRIRQIKKGLKNGAKVEEAHTVEEIHDFSRMLHKVYSSRIRRYFPANDFFRHMNDMLIKGQQAKIFVVKYKEKIIGGSVCIYSGDDAYLWFSGGMRKTYALQYPGVLAVWKALEDAHQRGFRHMEFMDVGLPFRKHGYRDFVLRF
;
A
#
# COMPACT_ATOMS: atom_id res chain seq x y z
N PHE A 1 -15.52 -8.31 0.62
CA PHE A 1 -14.38 -9.23 0.40
C PHE A 1 -14.50 -9.88 -0.97
N HIS A 2 -13.43 -9.85 -1.75
CA HIS A 2 -13.33 -10.64 -2.96
C HIS A 2 -12.38 -11.80 -2.72
N CYS A 3 -12.77 -13.01 -3.15
CA CYS A 3 -11.87 -14.14 -3.23
C CYS A 3 -11.10 -14.05 -4.55
N TYR A 4 -9.80 -14.07 -4.47
CA TYR A 4 -8.94 -14.21 -5.63
C TYR A 4 -8.83 -15.69 -5.99
N ASP A 5 -9.32 -16.06 -7.15
CA ASP A 5 -9.19 -17.43 -7.64
C ASP A 5 -7.79 -17.62 -8.23
N SER A 6 -6.98 -18.37 -7.53
CA SER A 6 -5.65 -18.77 -7.98
C SER A 6 -5.63 -20.16 -8.64
N SER A 7 -6.79 -20.73 -8.98
CA SER A 7 -6.91 -22.07 -9.56
C SER A 7 -6.03 -22.24 -10.80
N ARG A 8 -5.94 -21.23 -11.67
CA ARG A 8 -5.09 -21.26 -12.85
C ARG A 8 -3.60 -21.36 -12.55
N PHE A 9 -3.15 -20.78 -11.44
CA PHE A 9 -1.76 -20.86 -11.01
C PHE A 9 -1.44 -22.24 -10.42
N PHE A 10 -2.38 -22.83 -9.71
CA PHE A 10 -2.18 -24.12 -9.04
C PHE A 10 -2.53 -25.33 -9.89
N CYS A 11 -3.30 -25.22 -10.97
CA CYS A 11 -3.52 -26.34 -11.87
C CYS A 11 -2.23 -26.85 -12.56
N CYS A 12 -1.16 -26.06 -12.58
CA CYS A 12 0.15 -26.53 -13.06
C CYS A 12 0.93 -27.34 -12.03
N LEU A 13 0.46 -27.43 -10.79
CA LEU A 13 1.17 -28.04 -9.66
C LEU A 13 0.58 -29.37 -9.22
N ASN A 14 -0.18 -30.04 -10.09
CA ASN A 14 -0.79 -31.37 -9.86
C ASN A 14 -1.02 -31.66 -8.40
N ASP A 15 -2.14 -31.74 -7.83
CA ASP A 15 -2.47 -32.18 -6.47
C ASP A 15 -2.81 -31.11 -5.43
N TYR A 16 -2.90 -29.84 -5.82
CA TYR A 16 -3.27 -28.81 -4.86
C TYR A 16 -4.70 -28.33 -5.08
N PHE A 17 -5.48 -28.30 -4.00
CA PHE A 17 -6.77 -27.64 -3.99
C PHE A 17 -6.61 -26.15 -4.31
N PRO A 18 -7.52 -25.56 -5.12
CA PRO A 18 -7.50 -24.13 -5.37
C PRO A 18 -7.58 -23.36 -4.06
N VAL A 19 -6.62 -22.47 -3.84
CA VAL A 19 -6.59 -21.65 -2.63
C VAL A 19 -7.11 -20.26 -2.97
N ASN A 20 -8.24 -19.91 -2.40
CA ASN A 20 -8.83 -18.60 -2.55
C ASN A 20 -8.20 -17.62 -1.55
N TRP A 21 -7.47 -16.64 -2.06
CA TRP A 21 -6.93 -15.54 -1.28
C TRP A 21 -7.95 -14.42 -1.20
N LEU A 22 -8.11 -13.86 0.00
CA LEU A 22 -8.98 -12.71 0.19
C LEU A 22 -8.32 -11.44 -0.37
N ARG A 23 -9.15 -10.59 -0.96
CA ARG A 23 -8.83 -9.19 -1.25
C ARG A 23 -9.80 -8.30 -0.50
N VAL A 24 -9.34 -7.15 -0.06
CA VAL A 24 -10.19 -6.09 0.48
C VAL A 24 -10.32 -5.00 -0.57
N ARG A 25 -11.54 -4.64 -0.89
CA ARG A 25 -11.87 -3.55 -1.80
C ARG A 25 -12.49 -2.40 -1.03
N ASN A 26 -11.96 -1.21 -1.19
CA ASN A 26 -12.55 0.01 -0.68
C ASN A 26 -13.27 0.74 -1.84
N SER A 27 -14.56 1.01 -1.70
CA SER A 27 -15.37 1.72 -2.71
C SER A 27 -15.18 3.22 -2.57
N LEU A 28 -14.40 3.83 -3.45
CA LEU A 28 -14.06 5.25 -3.42
C LEU A 28 -15.20 6.12 -3.98
N HIS A 29 -15.85 5.67 -5.04
CA HIS A 29 -16.87 6.42 -5.79
C HIS A 29 -18.11 6.81 -4.94
N SER A 30 -18.35 6.13 -3.83
CA SER A 30 -19.50 6.40 -2.95
C SER A 30 -19.16 7.31 -1.76
N MET A 31 -17.95 7.85 -1.71
CA MET A 31 -17.48 8.73 -0.65
C MET A 31 -17.45 10.19 -1.11
N LYS A 32 -17.94 11.10 -0.25
CA LYS A 32 -17.78 12.54 -0.47
C LYS A 32 -16.36 12.99 -0.14
N LYS A 33 -15.78 12.40 0.90
CA LYS A 33 -14.38 12.61 1.33
C LYS A 33 -13.71 11.26 1.52
N THR A 34 -12.43 11.19 1.28
CA THR A 34 -11.64 9.96 1.40
C THR A 34 -11.78 9.29 2.77
N GLU A 35 -11.93 10.09 3.83
CA GLU A 35 -11.98 9.61 5.21
C GLU A 35 -13.38 9.23 5.70
N ASP A 36 -14.44 9.37 4.90
CA ASP A 36 -15.83 9.17 5.35
C ASP A 36 -16.09 7.77 5.94
N ARG A 37 -15.32 6.76 5.51
CA ARG A 37 -15.44 5.38 6.00
C ARG A 37 -14.32 4.96 6.94
N PHE A 38 -13.37 5.82 7.21
CA PHE A 38 -12.26 5.48 8.08
C PHE A 38 -12.70 5.36 9.53
N SER A 39 -12.15 4.37 10.23
CA SER A 39 -12.39 4.28 11.67
C SER A 39 -11.91 5.55 12.39
N PRO A 40 -12.59 5.96 13.50
CA PRO A 40 -12.17 7.14 14.26
C PRO A 40 -10.71 7.08 14.72
N SER A 41 -10.22 5.87 15.02
CA SER A 41 -8.83 5.66 15.39
C SER A 41 -7.88 5.97 14.23
N ARG A 42 -8.27 5.66 12.99
CA ARG A 42 -7.46 5.91 11.79
C ARG A 42 -7.36 7.40 11.50
N ILE A 43 -8.48 8.11 11.58
CA ILE A 43 -8.53 9.57 11.44
C ILE A 43 -7.61 10.24 12.46
N ARG A 44 -7.68 9.82 13.74
CA ARG A 44 -6.78 10.36 14.79
C ARG A 44 -5.30 10.09 14.49
N GLN A 45 -4.97 8.90 13.99
CA GLN A 45 -3.58 8.54 13.64
C GLN A 45 -3.05 9.39 12.50
N ILE A 46 -3.86 9.63 11.45
CA ILE A 46 -3.49 10.51 10.33
C ILE A 46 -3.20 11.92 10.85
N LYS A 47 -4.17 12.53 11.55
CA LYS A 47 -4.02 13.88 12.10
C LYS A 47 -2.80 14.00 13.02
N LYS A 48 -2.58 13.01 13.88
CA LYS A 48 -1.44 13.00 14.82
C LYS A 48 -0.11 12.83 14.10
N GLY A 49 -0.03 11.96 13.08
CA GLY A 49 1.18 11.77 12.29
C GLY A 49 1.62 13.05 11.59
N LEU A 50 0.68 13.73 10.92
CA LEU A 50 0.92 15.02 10.26
C LEU A 50 1.32 16.11 11.27
N LYS A 51 0.59 16.22 12.39
CA LYS A 51 0.92 17.17 13.46
C LYS A 51 2.33 16.94 14.05
N ASN A 52 2.77 15.69 14.11
CA ASN A 52 4.11 15.31 14.59
C ASN A 52 5.21 15.48 13.53
N GLY A 53 4.94 16.23 12.46
CA GLY A 53 5.92 16.64 11.46
C GLY A 53 6.18 15.61 10.36
N ALA A 54 5.36 14.57 10.22
CA ALA A 54 5.41 13.72 9.04
C ALA A 54 4.82 14.46 7.82
N LYS A 55 5.50 14.38 6.68
CA LYS A 55 5.04 14.89 5.38
C LYS A 55 4.78 13.71 4.45
N VAL A 56 3.78 13.81 3.58
CA VAL A 56 3.48 12.77 2.61
C VAL A 56 3.46 13.37 1.23
N GLU A 57 4.31 12.86 0.35
CA GLU A 57 4.56 13.41 -0.97
C GLU A 57 4.63 12.28 -2.00
N GLU A 58 4.45 12.61 -3.28
CA GLU A 58 4.78 11.71 -4.38
C GLU A 58 6.30 11.74 -4.60
N ALA A 59 6.91 10.58 -4.81
CA ALA A 59 8.33 10.50 -5.15
C ALA A 59 8.53 10.88 -6.62
N HIS A 60 9.40 11.85 -6.88
CA HIS A 60 9.67 12.36 -8.22
C HIS A 60 11.10 12.10 -8.69
N THR A 61 12.03 11.85 -7.78
CA THR A 61 13.44 11.66 -8.14
C THR A 61 13.87 10.19 -8.04
N VAL A 62 14.91 9.83 -8.78
CA VAL A 62 15.49 8.48 -8.74
C VAL A 62 16.03 8.18 -7.35
N GLU A 63 16.59 9.17 -6.67
CA GLU A 63 17.12 9.07 -5.31
C GLU A 63 16.00 8.74 -4.31
N GLU A 64 14.86 9.42 -4.40
CA GLU A 64 13.71 9.14 -3.54
C GLU A 64 13.17 7.72 -3.76
N ILE A 65 13.09 7.28 -5.01
CA ILE A 65 12.65 5.92 -5.36
C ILE A 65 13.62 4.88 -4.81
N HIS A 66 14.92 5.14 -4.90
CA HIS A 66 15.95 4.26 -4.36
C HIS A 66 15.89 4.20 -2.81
N ASP A 67 15.74 5.33 -2.15
CA ASP A 67 15.63 5.41 -0.69
C ASP A 67 14.36 4.74 -0.19
N PHE A 68 13.25 4.92 -0.91
CA PHE A 68 12.00 4.21 -0.66
C PHE A 68 12.18 2.69 -0.80
N SER A 69 12.82 2.23 -1.88
CA SER A 69 13.13 0.80 -2.09
C SER A 69 13.94 0.22 -0.93
N ARG A 70 15.03 0.89 -0.51
CA ARG A 70 15.84 0.49 0.65
C ARG A 70 15.03 0.44 1.94
N MET A 71 14.18 1.42 2.17
CA MET A 71 13.29 1.44 3.33
C MET A 71 12.33 0.25 3.33
N LEU A 72 11.66 -0.01 2.20
CA LEU A 72 10.76 -1.15 2.07
C LEU A 72 11.49 -2.48 2.24
N HIS A 73 12.64 -2.66 1.59
CA HIS A 73 13.45 -3.87 1.73
C HIS A 73 13.78 -4.14 3.21
N LYS A 74 14.16 -3.12 3.97
CA LYS A 74 14.42 -3.23 5.42
C LYS A 74 13.16 -3.63 6.20
N VAL A 75 12.01 -3.09 5.86
CA VAL A 75 10.73 -3.44 6.52
C VAL A 75 10.32 -4.87 6.18
N TYR A 76 10.43 -5.28 4.92
CA TYR A 76 10.00 -6.60 4.46
C TYR A 76 10.95 -7.71 4.95
N SER A 77 12.25 -7.53 4.87
CA SER A 77 13.23 -8.52 5.35
C SER A 77 13.18 -8.72 6.86
N SER A 78 13.04 -7.63 7.63
CA SER A 78 13.11 -7.71 9.09
C SER A 78 11.79 -8.10 9.76
N ARG A 79 10.64 -7.84 9.15
CA ARG A 79 9.32 -7.98 9.79
C ARG A 79 8.38 -8.94 9.10
N ILE A 80 8.31 -8.82 7.75
CA ILE A 80 7.32 -9.56 6.96
C ILE A 80 7.89 -10.93 6.60
N ARG A 81 9.22 -11.04 6.50
CA ARG A 81 9.96 -12.26 6.13
C ARG A 81 9.42 -12.89 4.85
N ARG A 82 9.03 -12.04 3.89
CA ARG A 82 8.57 -12.44 2.57
C ARG A 82 9.59 -12.03 1.52
N TYR A 83 9.56 -12.72 0.40
CA TYR A 83 10.32 -12.30 -0.77
C TYR A 83 9.97 -10.86 -1.12
N PHE A 84 10.99 -10.08 -1.39
CA PHE A 84 10.88 -8.70 -1.83
C PHE A 84 11.73 -8.53 -3.09
N PRO A 85 11.24 -7.82 -4.10
CA PRO A 85 11.97 -7.62 -5.34
C PRO A 85 13.35 -6.99 -5.13
N ALA A 86 14.27 -7.24 -6.05
CA ALA A 86 15.59 -6.60 -6.06
C ALA A 86 15.47 -5.07 -6.17
N ASN A 87 16.51 -4.36 -5.77
CA ASN A 87 16.50 -2.89 -5.75
C ASN A 87 16.21 -2.26 -7.13
N ASP A 88 16.60 -2.92 -8.20
CA ASP A 88 16.35 -2.44 -9.56
C ASP A 88 14.89 -2.52 -10.00
N PHE A 89 14.07 -3.30 -9.31
CA PHE A 89 12.66 -3.45 -9.65
C PHE A 89 11.92 -2.11 -9.69
N PHE A 90 12.10 -1.28 -8.66
CA PHE A 90 11.44 0.02 -8.60
C PHE A 90 11.98 1.01 -9.61
N ARG A 91 13.24 0.90 -9.99
CA ARG A 91 13.82 1.69 -11.08
C ARG A 91 13.17 1.32 -12.42
N HIS A 92 13.09 0.04 -12.76
CA HIS A 92 12.40 -0.41 -13.97
C HIS A 92 10.92 -0.05 -13.97
N MET A 93 10.25 -0.19 -12.82
CA MET A 93 8.86 0.23 -12.67
C MET A 93 8.69 1.74 -12.91
N ASN A 94 9.64 2.58 -12.45
CA ASN A 94 9.63 4.01 -12.73
C ASN A 94 9.68 4.28 -14.25
N ASP A 95 10.52 3.58 -14.97
CA ASP A 95 10.67 3.80 -16.40
C ASP A 95 9.45 3.32 -17.21
N MET A 96 8.83 2.24 -16.80
CA MET A 96 7.73 1.62 -17.54
C MET A 96 6.34 2.14 -17.16
N LEU A 97 6.08 2.35 -15.87
CA LEU A 97 4.73 2.61 -15.35
C LEU A 97 4.57 4.02 -14.79
N ILE A 98 5.55 4.55 -14.07
CA ILE A 98 5.43 5.86 -13.42
C ILE A 98 5.46 6.97 -14.47
N LYS A 99 6.37 6.92 -15.42
CA LYS A 99 6.41 7.87 -16.54
C LYS A 99 5.13 7.84 -17.39
N GLY A 100 4.50 6.66 -17.51
CA GLY A 100 3.20 6.48 -18.15
C GLY A 100 1.99 6.85 -17.28
N GLN A 101 2.19 7.34 -16.07
CA GLN A 101 1.14 7.64 -15.07
C GLN A 101 0.26 6.44 -14.68
N GLN A 102 0.72 5.24 -14.96
CA GLN A 102 0.04 3.99 -14.58
C GLN A 102 0.41 3.54 -13.16
N ALA A 103 1.39 4.15 -12.54
CA ALA A 103 1.76 3.93 -11.16
C ALA A 103 2.24 5.22 -10.50
N LYS A 104 2.17 5.25 -9.16
CA LYS A 104 2.75 6.29 -8.33
C LYS A 104 3.41 5.69 -7.10
N ILE A 105 4.47 6.30 -6.64
CA ILE A 105 5.11 6.01 -5.36
C ILE A 105 4.85 7.20 -4.43
N PHE A 106 4.23 6.92 -3.30
CA PHE A 106 4.07 7.90 -2.22
C PHE A 106 5.07 7.61 -1.11
N VAL A 107 5.76 8.63 -0.66
CA VAL A 107 6.73 8.55 0.42
C VAL A 107 6.27 9.35 1.63
N VAL A 108 6.51 8.80 2.80
CA VAL A 108 6.30 9.48 4.08
C VAL A 108 7.65 9.90 4.59
N LYS A 109 7.87 11.22 4.71
CA LYS A 109 9.12 11.82 5.17
C LYS A 109 8.99 12.36 6.59
N TYR A 110 10.06 12.27 7.34
CA TYR A 110 10.23 12.93 8.62
C TYR A 110 11.68 13.38 8.76
N LYS A 111 11.92 14.68 8.97
CA LYS A 111 13.27 15.28 8.99
C LYS A 111 14.09 14.81 7.76
N GLU A 112 13.53 15.01 6.59
CA GLU A 112 14.09 14.66 5.26
C GLU A 112 14.37 13.16 5.03
N LYS A 113 14.06 12.30 5.99
CA LYS A 113 14.24 10.85 5.87
C LYS A 113 12.93 10.17 5.46
N ILE A 114 12.99 9.28 4.49
CA ILE A 114 11.87 8.41 4.13
C ILE A 114 11.69 7.35 5.20
N ILE A 115 10.53 7.39 5.87
CA ILE A 115 10.17 6.51 6.99
C ILE A 115 9.02 5.57 6.68
N GLY A 116 8.37 5.75 5.53
CA GLY A 116 7.28 4.94 5.05
C GLY A 116 6.93 5.29 3.62
N GLY A 117 6.01 4.54 3.03
CA GLY A 117 5.48 4.84 1.71
C GLY A 117 4.68 3.69 1.13
N SER A 118 4.16 3.90 -0.06
CA SER A 118 3.31 2.96 -0.78
C SER A 118 3.51 3.08 -2.29
N VAL A 119 3.22 1.99 -2.99
CA VAL A 119 3.14 1.94 -4.45
C VAL A 119 1.70 1.68 -4.83
N CYS A 120 1.15 2.55 -5.63
CA CYS A 120 -0.18 2.45 -6.19
C CYS A 120 -0.09 2.26 -7.70
N ILE A 121 -0.80 1.27 -8.23
CA ILE A 121 -0.94 1.01 -9.67
C ILE A 121 -2.37 1.34 -10.06
N TYR A 122 -2.55 1.88 -11.25
CA TYR A 122 -3.84 2.29 -11.79
C TYR A 122 -4.13 1.52 -13.07
N SER A 123 -5.29 0.90 -13.15
CA SER A 123 -5.72 0.16 -14.33
C SER A 123 -7.24 0.19 -14.45
N GLY A 124 -7.74 0.63 -15.61
CA GLY A 124 -9.16 0.85 -15.81
C GLY A 124 -9.74 1.81 -14.78
N ASP A 125 -10.81 1.42 -14.11
CA ASP A 125 -11.51 2.21 -13.10
C ASP A 125 -10.97 1.96 -11.67
N ASP A 126 -9.97 1.11 -11.49
CA ASP A 126 -9.51 0.65 -10.20
C ASP A 126 -8.05 1.05 -9.91
N ALA A 127 -7.79 1.35 -8.65
CA ALA A 127 -6.46 1.54 -8.11
C ALA A 127 -6.06 0.32 -7.26
N TYR A 128 -4.78 -0.04 -7.31
CA TYR A 128 -4.24 -1.22 -6.65
C TYR A 128 -3.11 -0.81 -5.71
N LEU A 129 -3.26 -1.05 -4.42
CA LEU A 129 -2.16 -0.87 -3.48
C LEU A 129 -1.24 -2.08 -3.54
N TRP A 130 -0.14 -1.95 -4.29
CA TRP A 130 0.77 -3.07 -4.54
C TRP A 130 1.76 -3.30 -3.41
N PHE A 131 2.42 -2.24 -2.97
CA PHE A 131 3.31 -2.28 -1.82
C PHE A 131 2.96 -1.18 -0.84
N SER A 132 3.11 -1.45 0.45
CA SER A 132 3.06 -0.42 1.48
C SER A 132 3.88 -0.84 2.68
N GLY A 133 4.48 0.13 3.34
CA GLY A 133 5.28 -0.14 4.51
C GLY A 133 5.64 1.11 5.30
N GLY A 134 6.12 0.90 6.52
CA GLY A 134 6.58 1.99 7.34
C GLY A 134 7.37 1.53 8.56
N MET A 135 8.35 2.32 8.95
CA MET A 135 9.26 2.07 10.08
C MET A 135 8.57 2.34 11.43
N ARG A 136 7.44 1.65 11.66
CA ARG A 136 6.55 1.87 12.82
C ARG A 136 7.26 1.78 14.17
N LYS A 137 8.25 0.89 14.35
CA LYS A 137 8.94 0.76 15.65
C LYS A 137 9.77 1.99 15.97
N THR A 138 10.44 2.55 14.98
CA THR A 138 11.33 3.71 15.16
C THR A 138 10.55 5.03 15.16
N TYR A 139 9.49 5.13 14.36
CA TYR A 139 8.70 6.34 14.14
C TYR A 139 7.24 6.12 14.51
N ALA A 140 6.99 5.63 15.72
CA ALA A 140 5.65 5.26 16.18
C ALA A 140 4.65 6.43 16.18
N LEU A 141 5.11 7.62 16.54
CA LEU A 141 4.27 8.82 16.64
C LEU A 141 3.93 9.45 15.28
N GLN A 142 4.68 9.14 14.25
CA GLN A 142 4.46 9.61 12.88
C GLN A 142 3.51 8.72 12.09
N TYR A 143 3.18 7.52 12.59
CA TYR A 143 2.27 6.56 11.94
C TYR A 143 2.56 6.30 10.45
N PRO A 144 3.83 6.04 10.03
CA PRO A 144 4.22 6.09 8.63
C PRO A 144 3.45 5.12 7.72
N GLY A 145 3.14 3.90 8.18
CA GLY A 145 2.35 2.96 7.39
C GLY A 145 0.89 3.38 7.22
N VAL A 146 0.33 4.14 8.19
CA VAL A 146 -1.03 4.68 8.08
C VAL A 146 -1.07 5.80 7.05
N LEU A 147 -0.11 6.72 7.13
CA LEU A 147 -0.01 7.85 6.21
C LEU A 147 0.24 7.39 4.78
N ALA A 148 1.05 6.34 4.59
CA ALA A 148 1.33 5.77 3.28
C ALA A 148 0.06 5.22 2.59
N VAL A 149 -0.78 4.49 3.32
CA VAL A 149 -2.05 3.96 2.79
C VAL A 149 -3.08 5.06 2.60
N TRP A 150 -3.17 5.98 3.56
CA TRP A 150 -4.07 7.13 3.44
C TRP A 150 -3.82 7.93 2.16
N LYS A 151 -2.55 8.26 1.86
CA LYS A 151 -2.21 9.05 0.67
C LYS A 151 -2.56 8.35 -0.64
N ALA A 152 -2.34 7.04 -0.71
CA ALA A 152 -2.75 6.25 -1.88
C ALA A 152 -4.27 6.26 -2.09
N LEU A 153 -5.05 6.14 -1.00
CA LEU A 153 -6.52 6.25 -1.06
C LEU A 153 -6.97 7.66 -1.46
N GLU A 154 -6.34 8.70 -0.90
CA GLU A 154 -6.64 10.09 -1.21
C GLU A 154 -6.39 10.39 -2.69
N ASP A 155 -5.22 10.02 -3.23
CA ASP A 155 -4.89 10.22 -4.65
C ASP A 155 -5.86 9.48 -5.57
N ALA A 156 -6.13 8.21 -5.28
CA ALA A 156 -7.06 7.41 -6.07
C ALA A 156 -8.49 8.00 -6.06
N HIS A 157 -8.96 8.47 -4.91
CA HIS A 157 -10.26 9.12 -4.79
C HIS A 157 -10.30 10.45 -5.55
N GLN A 158 -9.28 11.30 -5.40
CA GLN A 158 -9.19 12.60 -6.11
C GLN A 158 -9.11 12.44 -7.62
N ARG A 159 -8.49 11.37 -8.11
CA ARG A 159 -8.41 11.03 -9.53
C ARG A 159 -9.67 10.36 -10.08
N GLY A 160 -10.67 10.10 -9.24
CA GLY A 160 -11.96 9.54 -9.66
C GLY A 160 -11.97 8.03 -9.86
N PHE A 161 -10.99 7.29 -9.36
CA PHE A 161 -11.04 5.83 -9.39
C PHE A 161 -12.20 5.31 -8.54
N ARG A 162 -12.82 4.25 -9.01
CA ARG A 162 -14.02 3.69 -8.37
C ARG A 162 -13.68 2.90 -7.11
N HIS A 163 -12.56 2.17 -7.13
CA HIS A 163 -12.16 1.31 -6.02
C HIS A 163 -10.66 1.36 -5.77
N MET A 164 -10.29 1.10 -4.51
CA MET A 164 -8.93 0.72 -4.13
C MET A 164 -8.91 -0.75 -3.75
N GLU A 165 -8.09 -1.53 -4.44
CA GLU A 165 -7.86 -2.94 -4.15
C GLU A 165 -6.64 -3.13 -3.26
N PHE A 166 -6.85 -3.79 -2.13
CA PHE A 166 -5.77 -4.26 -1.26
C PHE A 166 -5.49 -5.72 -1.56
N MET A 167 -4.36 -5.97 -2.20
CA MET A 167 -3.96 -7.30 -2.64
C MET A 167 -3.39 -8.11 -1.47
N ASP A 168 -3.54 -9.45 -1.52
CA ASP A 168 -2.94 -10.40 -0.58
C ASP A 168 -3.20 -10.06 0.90
N VAL A 169 -4.46 -10.07 1.29
CA VAL A 169 -4.87 -9.91 2.69
C VAL A 169 -5.05 -11.24 3.43
N GLY A 170 -4.44 -12.29 2.92
CA GLY A 170 -4.38 -13.62 3.54
C GLY A 170 -5.56 -14.53 3.23
N LEU A 171 -5.53 -15.71 3.84
CA LEU A 171 -6.54 -16.75 3.67
C LEU A 171 -7.81 -16.43 4.46
N PRO A 172 -8.99 -16.90 3.99
CA PRO A 172 -10.20 -16.86 4.79
C PRO A 172 -10.01 -17.66 6.08
N PHE A 173 -10.78 -17.32 7.09
CA PHE A 173 -10.82 -17.99 8.41
C PHE A 173 -9.50 -17.99 9.21
N ARG A 174 -8.44 -17.36 8.71
CA ARG A 174 -7.19 -17.15 9.45
C ARG A 174 -7.01 -15.69 9.83
N LYS A 175 -6.55 -15.46 11.07
CA LYS A 175 -6.18 -14.09 11.52
C LYS A 175 -5.04 -13.57 10.65
N HIS A 176 -5.20 -12.34 10.14
CA HIS A 176 -4.21 -11.71 9.28
C HIS A 176 -4.08 -10.22 9.61
N GLY A 177 -2.96 -9.85 10.22
CA GLY A 177 -2.75 -8.50 10.75
C GLY A 177 -2.82 -7.38 9.69
N TYR A 178 -2.41 -7.65 8.45
CA TYR A 178 -2.53 -6.69 7.37
C TYR A 178 -4.01 -6.48 6.97
N ARG A 179 -4.81 -7.54 6.93
CA ARG A 179 -6.26 -7.43 6.70
C ARG A 179 -6.92 -6.58 7.78
N ASP A 180 -6.63 -6.85 9.05
CA ASP A 180 -7.17 -6.07 10.18
C ASP A 180 -6.72 -4.60 10.11
N PHE A 181 -5.54 -4.34 9.55
CA PHE A 181 -5.02 -3.01 9.34
C PHE A 181 -5.77 -2.28 8.23
N VAL A 182 -5.97 -2.88 7.05
CA VAL A 182 -6.60 -2.21 5.90
C VAL A 182 -8.12 -2.07 6.04
N LEU A 183 -8.78 -2.95 6.78
CA LEU A 183 -10.22 -2.86 7.07
C LEU A 183 -10.63 -1.64 7.91
N ARG A 184 -9.69 -0.87 8.42
CA ARG A 184 -9.95 0.34 9.20
C ARG A 184 -9.96 1.62 8.35
N PHE A 185 -9.68 1.51 7.06
CA PHE A 185 -9.75 2.59 6.09
C PHE A 185 -11.09 2.63 5.32
#